data_85ac7d0425fb1bf069b035a8153d0d2d
#
_entry.id   85ac7d0425fb1bf069b035a8153d0d2d
#
_cell.length_a   1.000
_cell.length_b   1.000
_cell.length_c   1.000
_cell.angle_alpha   90.00
_cell.angle_beta   90.00
_cell.angle_gamma   90.00
#
_symmetry.space_group_name_H-M   'P 1'
#
loop_
_entity.id
_entity.type
_entity.pdbx_description
1 polymer ?
#
loop_
_entity_poly.entity_id
_entity_poly.type
_entity_poly.pdbx_seq_one_letter_code
_entity_poly.pdbx_strand_id
1 'polypeptide(L)'
;VDAGVGHVVIDNEHELEELNRIAGEAGKVQPVMIRVKPGVDAHTHEFIATAHEDQKFGISLATGAAFAAAKRCLEAENLHLSGLHCHVGSQVFNAEGFKLAAERVMGLYRQIYTELGVTLEELDLGGGFGIPYMPYEEALDIERVAGDMLGAVKHTAEELGIEAPFLLV
;
A
#
# COMPACT_ATOMS: atom_id res chain seq x y z
N VAL A 1 7.84 8.64 -16.43
CA VAL A 1 7.39 7.92 -17.64
C VAL A 1 8.56 7.66 -18.59
N ASP A 2 9.29 8.64 -19.04
CA ASP A 2 10.37 8.44 -20.03
C ASP A 2 11.60 7.73 -19.49
N ALA A 3 11.92 7.89 -18.22
CA ALA A 3 13.02 7.20 -17.56
C ALA A 3 12.81 5.68 -17.41
N GLY A 4 11.61 5.17 -17.70
CA GLY A 4 11.31 3.74 -17.63
C GLY A 4 11.26 3.19 -16.21
N VAL A 5 10.79 4.01 -15.24
CA VAL A 5 10.54 3.53 -13.87
C VAL A 5 9.45 2.45 -13.87
N GLY A 6 9.60 1.43 -13.05
CA GLY A 6 8.66 0.31 -12.98
C GLY A 6 7.29 0.77 -12.50
N HIS A 7 7.23 1.43 -11.37
CA HIS A 7 5.99 1.94 -10.78
C HIS A 7 6.12 3.42 -10.39
N VAL A 8 4.98 4.12 -10.43
CA VAL A 8 4.82 5.44 -9.79
C VAL A 8 3.77 5.31 -8.71
N VAL A 9 4.09 5.74 -7.49
CA VAL A 9 3.14 5.74 -6.38
C VAL A 9 2.39 7.06 -6.37
N ILE A 10 1.07 7.00 -6.54
CA ILE A 10 0.16 8.14 -6.59
C ILE A 10 -0.32 8.47 -5.18
N ASP A 11 -0.10 9.69 -4.72
CA ASP A 11 -0.42 10.14 -3.36
C ASP A 11 -1.78 10.85 -3.26
N ASN A 12 -2.31 11.35 -4.37
CA ASN A 12 -3.58 12.08 -4.43
C ASN A 12 -4.23 12.05 -5.82
N GLU A 13 -5.49 12.48 -5.91
CA GLU A 13 -6.26 12.44 -7.17
C GLU A 13 -5.68 13.35 -8.26
N HIS A 14 -5.10 14.48 -7.90
CA HIS A 14 -4.49 15.38 -8.89
C HIS A 14 -3.29 14.74 -9.59
N GLU A 15 -2.46 14.01 -8.82
CA GLU A 15 -1.34 13.24 -9.41
C GLU A 15 -1.82 12.15 -10.35
N LEU A 16 -2.94 11.49 -10.05
CA LEU A 16 -3.54 10.49 -10.93
C LEU A 16 -3.90 11.11 -12.29
N GLU A 17 -4.58 12.26 -12.28
CA GLU A 17 -4.99 12.95 -13.50
C GLU A 17 -3.79 13.42 -14.32
N GLU A 18 -2.83 14.06 -13.67
CA GLU A 18 -1.61 14.56 -14.34
C GLU A 18 -0.76 13.41 -14.91
N LEU A 19 -0.59 12.32 -14.15
CA LEU A 19 0.18 11.19 -14.63
C LEU A 19 -0.49 10.50 -15.83
N ASN A 20 -1.83 10.35 -15.79
CA ASN A 20 -2.58 9.82 -16.92
C ASN A 20 -2.38 10.68 -18.18
N ARG A 21 -2.46 12.00 -18.04
CA ARG A 21 -2.20 12.95 -19.16
C ARG A 21 -0.77 12.82 -19.69
N ILE A 22 0.23 12.84 -18.81
CA ILE A 22 1.66 12.76 -19.18
C ILE A 22 1.98 11.41 -19.84
N ALA A 23 1.43 10.31 -19.33
CA ALA A 23 1.62 8.99 -19.92
C ALA A 23 1.01 8.91 -21.32
N GLY A 24 -0.19 9.49 -21.51
CA GLY A 24 -0.84 9.58 -22.82
C GLY A 24 -0.06 10.42 -23.82
N GLU A 25 0.49 11.58 -23.41
CA GLU A 25 1.35 12.41 -24.27
C GLU A 25 2.64 11.67 -24.67
N ALA A 26 3.16 10.79 -23.79
CA ALA A 26 4.30 9.94 -24.09
C ALA A 26 3.95 8.68 -24.89
N GLY A 27 2.66 8.42 -25.16
CA GLY A 27 2.17 7.20 -25.83
C GLY A 27 2.45 5.93 -25.04
N LYS A 28 2.41 5.98 -23.71
CA LYS A 28 2.74 4.86 -22.80
C LYS A 28 1.60 4.60 -21.83
N VAL A 29 1.51 3.35 -21.38
CA VAL A 29 0.73 2.98 -20.20
C VAL A 29 1.69 2.82 -19.03
N GLN A 30 1.53 3.65 -17.99
CA GLN A 30 2.40 3.66 -16.81
C GLN A 30 1.83 2.76 -15.72
N PRO A 31 2.58 1.74 -15.25
CA PRO A 31 2.20 1.02 -14.05
C PRO A 31 2.26 1.92 -12.82
N VAL A 32 1.23 1.82 -11.98
CA VAL A 32 1.07 2.69 -10.81
C VAL A 32 0.57 1.91 -9.60
N MET A 33 0.87 2.44 -8.44
CA MET A 33 0.26 2.06 -7.18
C MET A 33 -0.42 3.28 -6.55
N ILE A 34 -1.52 3.07 -5.84
CA ILE A 34 -2.14 4.14 -5.06
C ILE A 34 -1.66 4.04 -3.62
N ARG A 35 -1.12 5.14 -3.10
CA ARG A 35 -0.77 5.24 -1.69
C ARG A 35 -2.00 5.44 -0.85
N VAL A 36 -2.25 4.48 0.04
CA VAL A 36 -3.40 4.48 0.94
C VAL A 36 -2.98 4.70 2.39
N LYS A 37 -3.83 5.38 3.16
CA LYS A 37 -3.69 5.52 4.61
C LYS A 37 -4.45 4.40 5.31
N PRO A 38 -3.77 3.38 5.87
CA PRO A 38 -4.45 2.30 6.57
C PRO A 38 -4.93 2.70 7.97
N GLY A 39 -4.59 3.91 8.46
CA GLY A 39 -4.93 4.35 9.81
C GLY A 39 -4.19 3.58 10.91
N VAL A 40 -2.98 3.10 10.63
CA VAL A 40 -2.11 2.36 11.55
C VAL A 40 -0.92 3.22 11.91
N ASP A 41 -0.55 3.22 13.19
CA ASP A 41 0.72 3.76 13.67
C ASP A 41 1.58 2.61 14.20
N ALA A 42 2.81 2.50 13.69
CA ALA A 42 3.75 1.46 14.08
C ALA A 42 4.24 1.57 15.54
N HIS A 43 4.03 2.71 16.19
CA HIS A 43 4.51 2.97 17.55
C HIS A 43 3.44 2.89 18.63
N THR A 44 2.18 2.66 18.29
CA THR A 44 1.08 2.60 19.26
C THR A 44 0.37 1.27 19.21
N HIS A 45 0.27 0.60 20.39
CA HIS A 45 -0.57 -0.57 20.60
C HIS A 45 -2.06 -0.22 20.72
N GLU A 46 -2.42 1.05 20.71
CA GLU A 46 -3.81 1.51 20.85
C GLU A 46 -4.37 2.03 19.53
N PHE A 47 -5.55 1.56 19.25
CA PHE A 47 -6.41 1.88 18.15
C PHE A 47 -6.89 3.34 18.27
N ILE A 48 -6.13 4.30 17.73
CA ILE A 48 -6.62 5.67 17.59
C ILE A 48 -7.04 5.87 16.13
N ALA A 49 -8.22 5.33 15.78
CA ALA A 49 -8.77 5.42 14.43
C ALA A 49 -9.02 6.85 13.93
N THR A 50 -9.10 7.82 14.85
CA THR A 50 -9.41 9.22 14.55
C THR A 50 -8.20 10.14 14.51
N ALA A 51 -7.08 9.78 15.14
CA ALA A 51 -5.90 10.65 15.23
C ALA A 51 -5.00 10.62 13.97
N HIS A 52 -5.17 9.64 13.08
CA HIS A 52 -4.30 9.43 11.93
C HIS A 52 -4.93 9.77 10.56
N GLU A 53 -6.16 10.23 10.52
CA GLU A 53 -6.74 10.79 9.29
C GLU A 53 -6.07 12.11 8.87
N ASP A 54 -5.45 12.82 9.81
CA ASP A 54 -4.65 14.03 9.56
C ASP A 54 -3.22 13.74 9.04
N GLN A 55 -2.89 12.48 8.73
CA GLN A 55 -1.61 12.19 8.10
C GLN A 55 -1.52 12.86 6.72
N LYS A 56 -0.38 13.48 6.48
CA LYS A 56 -0.12 14.34 5.33
C LYS A 56 -0.17 13.62 3.98
N PHE A 57 0.10 12.30 3.94
CA PHE A 57 0.29 11.53 2.72
C PHE A 57 -0.70 10.39 2.57
N GLY A 58 -1.05 10.10 1.32
CA GLY A 58 -1.89 8.97 0.94
C GLY A 58 -3.40 9.27 1.01
N ILE A 59 -4.18 8.42 0.37
CA ILE A 59 -5.63 8.51 0.24
C ILE A 59 -6.29 7.67 1.34
N SER A 60 -7.31 8.23 2.00
CA SER A 60 -7.95 7.57 3.15
C SER A 60 -8.74 6.31 2.74
N LEU A 61 -8.51 5.20 3.48
CA LEU A 61 -9.34 4.01 3.41
C LEU A 61 -10.69 4.24 4.09
N ALA A 62 -10.71 4.91 5.24
CA ALA A 62 -11.88 5.03 6.10
C ALA A 62 -13.01 5.83 5.45
N THR A 63 -12.69 6.81 4.61
CA THR A 63 -13.68 7.66 3.92
C THR A 63 -14.21 7.04 2.62
N GLY A 64 -13.65 5.93 2.14
CA GLY A 64 -13.92 5.36 0.83
C GLY A 64 -13.22 6.06 -0.33
N ALA A 65 -12.42 7.10 -0.07
CA ALA A 65 -11.69 7.84 -1.10
C ALA A 65 -10.68 6.94 -1.84
N ALA A 66 -10.03 6.01 -1.13
CA ALA A 66 -9.10 5.08 -1.74
C ALA A 66 -9.78 4.16 -2.76
N PHE A 67 -11.00 3.68 -2.49
CA PHE A 67 -11.77 2.90 -3.46
C PHE A 67 -12.17 3.73 -4.68
N ALA A 68 -12.62 4.98 -4.47
CA ALA A 68 -12.95 5.89 -5.56
C ALA A 68 -11.72 6.18 -6.45
N ALA A 69 -10.54 6.40 -5.85
CA ALA A 69 -9.30 6.59 -6.59
C ALA A 69 -8.88 5.34 -7.38
N ALA A 70 -9.02 4.14 -6.78
CA ALA A 70 -8.75 2.88 -7.48
C ALA A 70 -9.65 2.72 -8.71
N LYS A 71 -10.95 2.97 -8.56
CA LYS A 71 -11.89 2.92 -9.67
C LYS A 71 -11.52 3.90 -10.80
N ARG A 72 -11.21 5.16 -10.46
CA ARG A 72 -10.75 6.16 -11.44
C ARG A 72 -9.46 5.75 -12.14
N CYS A 73 -8.53 5.14 -11.40
CA CYS A 73 -7.28 4.65 -11.97
C CYS A 73 -7.51 3.50 -12.96
N LEU A 74 -8.43 2.59 -12.65
CA LEU A 74 -8.81 1.49 -13.55
C LEU A 74 -9.56 1.96 -14.81
N GLU A 75 -10.23 3.11 -14.75
CA GLU A 75 -10.89 3.76 -15.88
C GLU A 75 -9.93 4.62 -16.72
N ALA A 76 -8.72 4.89 -16.23
CA ALA A 76 -7.73 5.72 -16.90
C ALA A 76 -7.03 4.96 -18.06
N GLU A 77 -7.04 5.53 -19.26
CA GLU A 77 -6.55 4.85 -20.48
C GLU A 77 -5.01 4.62 -20.47
N ASN A 78 -4.26 5.47 -19.78
CA ASN A 78 -2.79 5.49 -19.84
C ASN A 78 -2.14 5.06 -18.51
N LEU A 79 -2.91 4.52 -17.58
CA LEU A 79 -2.43 3.98 -16.32
C LEU A 79 -2.78 2.51 -16.19
N HIS A 80 -1.91 1.76 -15.51
CA HIS A 80 -2.16 0.38 -15.12
C HIS A 80 -2.03 0.27 -13.60
N LEU A 81 -3.15 0.08 -12.90
CA LEU A 81 -3.16 -0.10 -11.46
C LEU A 81 -2.67 -1.52 -11.13
N SER A 82 -1.40 -1.64 -10.74
CA SER A 82 -0.79 -2.93 -10.36
C SER A 82 -1.08 -3.32 -8.91
N GLY A 83 -1.22 -2.33 -8.02
CA GLY A 83 -1.39 -2.59 -6.60
C GLY A 83 -1.64 -1.35 -5.77
N LEU A 84 -1.59 -1.54 -4.45
CA LEU A 84 -1.68 -0.48 -3.46
C LEU A 84 -0.39 -0.40 -2.66
N HIS A 85 -0.04 0.81 -2.26
CA HIS A 85 1.09 1.10 -1.40
C HIS A 85 0.61 1.70 -0.07
N CYS A 86 1.25 1.34 1.03
CA CYS A 86 1.12 2.06 2.29
C CYS A 86 2.48 2.18 2.98
N HIS A 87 2.58 3.10 3.93
CA HIS A 87 3.77 3.27 4.76
C HIS A 87 3.34 3.44 6.22
N VAL A 88 3.80 2.55 7.07
CA VAL A 88 3.38 2.49 8.48
C VAL A 88 4.24 3.31 9.43
N GLY A 89 5.39 3.80 8.97
CA GLY A 89 6.30 4.63 9.77
C GLY A 89 7.77 4.26 9.59
N SER A 90 8.63 4.87 10.41
CA SER A 90 10.09 4.64 10.42
C SER A 90 10.52 4.02 11.73
N GLN A 91 11.68 3.32 11.73
CA GLN A 91 12.25 2.65 12.92
C GLN A 91 11.29 1.63 13.54
N VAL A 92 10.69 0.81 12.70
CA VAL A 92 9.77 -0.26 13.12
C VAL A 92 10.56 -1.53 13.40
N PHE A 93 10.51 -2.02 14.63
CA PHE A 93 11.28 -3.18 15.10
C PHE A 93 10.49 -4.49 15.19
N ASN A 94 9.22 -4.48 14.77
CA ASN A 94 8.37 -5.68 14.76
C ASN A 94 7.40 -5.68 13.58
N ALA A 95 6.78 -6.84 13.33
CA ALA A 95 5.86 -7.00 12.21
C ALA A 95 4.41 -6.55 12.49
N GLU A 96 4.06 -6.17 13.72
CA GLU A 96 2.68 -5.92 14.14
C GLU A 96 1.99 -4.82 13.33
N GLY A 97 2.68 -3.67 13.18
CA GLY A 97 2.17 -2.55 12.37
C GLY A 97 1.98 -2.93 10.91
N PHE A 98 2.91 -3.68 10.34
CA PHE A 98 2.82 -4.17 8.97
C PHE A 98 1.67 -5.18 8.80
N LYS A 99 1.47 -6.10 9.75
CA LYS A 99 0.36 -7.06 9.74
C LYS A 99 -1.00 -6.35 9.72
N LEU A 100 -1.19 -5.40 10.65
CA LEU A 100 -2.43 -4.64 10.73
C LEU A 100 -2.66 -3.76 9.48
N ALA A 101 -1.61 -3.18 8.92
CA ALA A 101 -1.71 -2.45 7.66
C ALA A 101 -2.11 -3.37 6.51
N ALA A 102 -1.49 -4.55 6.41
CA ALA A 102 -1.83 -5.55 5.41
C ALA A 102 -3.31 -5.96 5.51
N GLU A 103 -3.80 -6.32 6.69
CA GLU A 103 -5.21 -6.67 6.92
C GLU A 103 -6.17 -5.59 6.42
N ARG A 104 -5.90 -4.33 6.75
CA ARG A 104 -6.76 -3.20 6.35
C ARG A 104 -6.70 -2.93 4.85
N VAL A 105 -5.49 -2.92 4.27
CA VAL A 105 -5.32 -2.68 2.84
C VAL A 105 -5.90 -3.82 2.02
N MET A 106 -5.74 -5.08 2.46
CA MET A 106 -6.32 -6.26 1.82
C MET A 106 -7.86 -6.24 1.84
N GLY A 107 -8.49 -5.56 2.80
CA GLY A 107 -9.93 -5.27 2.76
C GLY A 107 -10.33 -4.48 1.51
N LEU A 108 -9.52 -3.51 1.09
CA LEU A 108 -9.74 -2.77 -0.15
C LEU A 108 -9.51 -3.64 -1.40
N TYR A 109 -8.53 -4.56 -1.40
CA TYR A 109 -8.37 -5.57 -2.48
C TYR A 109 -9.64 -6.38 -2.66
N ARG A 110 -10.21 -6.87 -1.56
CA ARG A 110 -11.47 -7.62 -1.58
C ARG A 110 -12.62 -6.78 -2.14
N GLN A 111 -12.71 -5.52 -1.75
CA GLN A 111 -13.74 -4.61 -2.27
C GLN A 111 -13.58 -4.38 -3.78
N ILE A 112 -12.36 -4.09 -4.25
CA ILE A 112 -12.05 -3.92 -5.67
C ILE A 112 -12.41 -5.18 -6.45
N TYR A 113 -12.02 -6.35 -5.98
CA TYR A 113 -12.38 -7.62 -6.60
C TYR A 113 -13.88 -7.82 -6.68
N THR A 114 -14.59 -7.58 -5.58
CA THR A 114 -16.03 -7.86 -5.50
C THR A 114 -16.87 -6.88 -6.32
N GLU A 115 -16.52 -5.60 -6.30
CA GLU A 115 -17.32 -4.55 -6.93
C GLU A 115 -16.89 -4.23 -8.37
N LEU A 116 -15.60 -4.40 -8.69
CA LEU A 116 -15.05 -4.04 -9.99
C LEU A 116 -14.57 -5.24 -10.81
N GLY A 117 -14.51 -6.44 -10.22
CA GLY A 117 -14.08 -7.68 -10.88
C GLY A 117 -12.58 -7.71 -11.21
N VAL A 118 -11.75 -6.89 -10.55
CA VAL A 118 -10.33 -6.77 -10.81
C VAL A 118 -9.53 -7.36 -9.65
N THR A 119 -8.54 -8.19 -9.98
CA THR A 119 -7.52 -8.68 -9.03
C THR A 119 -6.29 -7.83 -9.16
N LEU A 120 -5.86 -7.18 -8.07
CA LEU A 120 -4.59 -6.46 -8.01
C LEU A 120 -3.47 -7.44 -7.66
N GLU A 121 -2.33 -7.32 -8.33
CA GLU A 121 -1.25 -8.30 -8.27
C GLU A 121 -0.21 -8.02 -7.19
N GLU A 122 -0.06 -6.77 -6.76
CA GLU A 122 1.04 -6.31 -5.92
C GLU A 122 0.54 -5.53 -4.69
N LEU A 123 1.17 -5.76 -3.52
CA LEU A 123 0.97 -5.01 -2.29
C LEU A 123 2.31 -4.52 -1.78
N ASP A 124 2.48 -3.21 -1.69
CA ASP A 124 3.66 -2.57 -1.13
C ASP A 124 3.36 -2.03 0.29
N LEU A 125 3.97 -2.63 1.30
CA LEU A 125 3.83 -2.22 2.69
C LEU A 125 4.82 -1.13 3.10
N GLY A 126 5.63 -0.66 2.15
CA GLY A 126 6.66 0.34 2.39
C GLY A 126 7.83 -0.20 3.20
N GLY A 127 8.77 0.66 3.45
CA GLY A 127 9.94 0.37 4.26
C GLY A 127 9.80 0.87 5.71
N GLY A 128 10.91 1.32 6.26
CA GLY A 128 10.95 1.89 7.62
C GLY A 128 11.38 0.89 8.67
N PHE A 129 11.99 -0.20 8.28
CA PHE A 129 12.57 -1.19 9.20
C PHE A 129 13.61 -0.55 10.13
N GLY A 130 13.53 -0.88 11.42
CA GLY A 130 14.44 -0.36 12.43
C GLY A 130 15.86 -0.85 12.24
N ILE A 131 16.81 0.06 12.40
CA ILE A 131 18.23 -0.24 12.44
C ILE A 131 18.82 0.18 13.77
N PRO A 132 19.78 -0.59 14.36
CA PRO A 132 20.43 -0.19 15.58
C PRO A 132 21.35 1.01 15.33
N TYR A 133 21.20 2.06 16.13
CA TYR A 133 22.10 3.21 16.11
C TYR A 133 23.21 3.11 17.17
N MET A 134 22.99 2.30 18.21
CA MET A 134 23.92 2.14 19.30
C MET A 134 24.40 0.70 19.42
N PRO A 135 25.65 0.45 19.90
CA PRO A 135 26.21 -0.91 19.99
C PRO A 135 25.45 -1.87 20.92
N TYR A 136 24.59 -1.35 21.79
CA TYR A 136 23.78 -2.14 22.73
C TYR A 136 22.34 -2.39 22.25
N GLU A 137 21.96 -1.85 21.09
CA GLU A 137 20.66 -2.11 20.49
C GLU A 137 20.72 -3.39 19.66
N GLU A 138 19.65 -4.18 19.74
CA GLU A 138 19.54 -5.41 18.95
C GLU A 138 19.17 -5.09 17.51
N ALA A 139 19.82 -5.77 16.56
CA ALA A 139 19.47 -5.69 15.16
C ALA A 139 18.12 -6.38 14.89
N LEU A 140 17.35 -5.83 13.96
CA LEU A 140 16.12 -6.45 13.52
C LEU A 140 16.41 -7.79 12.84
N ASP A 141 15.68 -8.84 13.24
CA ASP A 141 15.67 -10.12 12.54
C ASP A 141 14.81 -9.98 11.27
N ILE A 142 15.44 -9.59 10.18
CA ILE A 142 14.80 -9.34 8.90
C ILE A 142 14.09 -10.57 8.35
N GLU A 143 14.68 -11.75 8.48
CA GLU A 143 14.09 -13.01 7.98
C GLU A 143 12.78 -13.32 8.71
N ARG A 144 12.79 -13.16 10.03
CA ARG A 144 11.59 -13.35 10.85
C ARG A 144 10.51 -12.33 10.50
N VAL A 145 10.84 -11.05 10.41
CA VAL A 145 9.87 -10.01 10.09
C VAL A 145 9.27 -10.21 8.70
N ALA A 146 10.09 -10.54 7.69
CA ALA A 146 9.62 -10.85 6.35
C ALA A 146 8.69 -12.08 6.33
N GLY A 147 9.06 -13.13 7.07
CA GLY A 147 8.22 -14.33 7.23
C GLY A 147 6.87 -14.01 7.88
N ASP A 148 6.87 -13.19 8.92
CA ASP A 148 5.67 -12.75 9.61
C ASP A 148 4.74 -11.91 8.70
N MET A 149 5.32 -10.99 7.92
CA MET A 149 4.57 -10.16 6.96
C MET A 149 3.95 -11.00 5.85
N LEU A 150 4.73 -11.90 5.23
CA LEU A 150 4.24 -12.83 4.21
C LEU A 150 3.15 -13.75 4.74
N GLY A 151 3.33 -14.25 5.97
CA GLY A 151 2.33 -15.08 6.65
C GLY A 151 1.02 -14.33 6.86
N ALA A 152 1.08 -13.07 7.30
CA ALA A 152 -0.10 -12.24 7.50
C ALA A 152 -0.85 -11.98 6.18
N VAL A 153 -0.14 -11.61 5.10
CA VAL A 153 -0.75 -11.36 3.78
C VAL A 153 -1.44 -12.61 3.25
N LYS A 154 -0.79 -13.78 3.32
CA LYS A 154 -1.37 -15.05 2.87
C LYS A 154 -2.60 -15.43 3.69
N HIS A 155 -2.50 -15.35 5.01
CA HIS A 155 -3.63 -15.66 5.90
C HIS A 155 -4.83 -14.75 5.64
N THR A 156 -4.60 -13.44 5.54
CA THR A 156 -5.66 -12.48 5.23
C THR A 156 -6.29 -12.72 3.85
N ALA A 157 -5.48 -13.06 2.84
CA ALA A 157 -5.99 -13.39 1.51
C ALA A 157 -6.91 -14.63 1.55
N GLU A 158 -6.50 -15.68 2.29
CA GLU A 158 -7.32 -16.88 2.50
C GLU A 158 -8.65 -16.56 3.21
N GLU A 159 -8.63 -15.79 4.28
CA GLU A 159 -9.83 -15.37 5.01
C GLU A 159 -10.80 -14.54 4.13
N LEU A 160 -10.25 -13.66 3.29
CA LEU A 160 -11.02 -12.82 2.39
C LEU A 160 -11.45 -13.55 1.10
N GLY A 161 -10.89 -14.74 0.83
CA GLY A 161 -11.18 -15.52 -0.37
C GLY A 161 -10.72 -14.82 -1.65
N ILE A 162 -9.54 -14.20 -1.63
CA ILE A 162 -8.88 -13.56 -2.76
C ILE A 162 -7.49 -14.18 -2.98
N GLU A 163 -6.92 -13.97 -4.17
CA GLU A 163 -5.54 -14.35 -4.43
C GLU A 163 -4.57 -13.45 -3.65
N ALA A 164 -3.54 -14.05 -3.06
CA ALA A 164 -2.52 -13.29 -2.33
C ALA A 164 -1.64 -12.50 -3.31
N PRO A 165 -1.53 -11.18 -3.15
CA PRO A 165 -0.66 -10.37 -3.99
C PRO A 165 0.83 -10.63 -3.71
N PHE A 166 1.69 -10.28 -4.66
CA PHE A 166 3.12 -10.18 -4.41
C PHE A 166 3.40 -9.06 -3.40
N LEU A 167 4.17 -9.40 -2.35
CA LEU A 167 4.55 -8.44 -1.33
C LEU A 167 5.83 -7.70 -1.73
N LEU A 168 5.74 -6.38 -1.72
CA LEU A 168 6.85 -5.44 -1.91
C LEU A 168 7.12 -4.67 -0.61
N VAL A 169 8.37 -4.24 -0.39
CA VAL A 169 8.81 -3.43 0.75
C VAL A 169 9.93 -2.48 0.34
#